data_d1146c5f31894bab58cc0cf9b388c3cb
#
_entry.id   d1146c5f31894bab58cc0cf9b388c3cb
#
_cell.length_a   1.000
_cell.length_b   1.000
_cell.length_c   1.000
_cell.angle_alpha   90.00
_cell.angle_beta   90.00
_cell.angle_gamma   90.00
#
_symmetry.space_group_name_H-M   'P 1'
#
loop_
_entity.id
_entity.type
_entity.pdbx_description
1 polymer ?
#
loop_
_entity_poly.entity_id
_entity_poly.type
_entity_poly.pdbx_seq_one_letter_code
_entity_poly.pdbx_strand_id
1 'polypeptide(L)'
;MKMIDNDILYVTFPSEIQLPSASSLSCTAEGLVKTVQCSLIAGMPNRLKAKVTFTSGSNPGTVQFYIKVNNVKNAPSTATSSVFTDIKATDSIENDIMVYTGVGPTITNPQPATASGSLAQGSTDTGVATDYTITYSTMNAMADSSSFLIDYPDIITVP
;
A
#
# COMPACT_ATOMS: atom_id res chain seq x y z
N MET A 1 -14.54 3.72 25.38
CA MET A 1 -15.73 3.92 24.55
C MET A 1 -16.25 2.59 24.09
N LYS A 2 -17.54 2.41 23.97
CA LYS A 2 -18.16 1.14 23.62
C LYS A 2 -18.64 1.16 22.16
N MET A 3 -18.23 0.20 21.37
CA MET A 3 -18.80 -0.07 20.05
C MET A 3 -19.81 -1.21 20.15
N ILE A 4 -20.85 -1.18 19.35
CA ILE A 4 -21.90 -2.20 19.28
C ILE A 4 -21.99 -2.79 17.87
N ASP A 5 -22.83 -3.81 17.71
CA ASP A 5 -23.10 -4.42 16.41
C ASP A 5 -23.60 -3.39 15.41
N ASN A 6 -23.10 -3.49 14.18
CA ASN A 6 -23.35 -2.61 13.05
C ASN A 6 -22.68 -1.23 13.10
N ASP A 7 -21.89 -0.93 14.11
CA ASP A 7 -21.01 0.25 14.08
C ASP A 7 -20.02 0.13 12.92
N ILE A 8 -19.55 1.28 12.47
CA ILE A 8 -18.77 1.38 11.25
C ILE A 8 -17.42 2.00 11.58
N LEU A 9 -16.35 1.39 11.08
CA LEU A 9 -15.02 1.96 11.06
C LEU A 9 -14.72 2.51 9.67
N TYR A 10 -14.36 3.79 9.58
CA TYR A 10 -13.83 4.42 8.39
C TYR A 10 -12.32 4.57 8.53
N VAL A 11 -11.59 4.25 7.46
CA VAL A 11 -10.14 4.44 7.37
C VAL A 11 -9.81 5.07 6.03
N THR A 12 -9.24 6.27 6.05
CA THR A 12 -8.71 6.92 4.85
C THR A 12 -7.22 6.63 4.76
N PHE A 13 -6.85 5.83 3.79
CA PHE A 13 -5.46 5.46 3.50
C PHE A 13 -4.73 6.61 2.80
N PRO A 14 -3.43 6.77 3.03
CA PRO A 14 -2.60 7.66 2.23
C PRO A 14 -2.75 7.36 0.73
N SER A 15 -2.68 8.40 -0.10
CA SER A 15 -2.92 8.28 -1.55
C SER A 15 -1.94 7.37 -2.28
N GLU A 16 -0.74 7.22 -1.74
CA GLU A 16 0.32 6.34 -2.26
C GLU A 16 0.09 4.85 -1.93
N ILE A 17 -0.82 4.55 -1.00
CA ILE A 17 -1.20 3.17 -0.67
C ILE A 17 -2.42 2.79 -1.50
N GLN A 18 -2.32 1.71 -2.24
CA GLN A 18 -3.40 1.25 -3.11
C GLN A 18 -4.23 0.18 -2.43
N LEU A 19 -5.50 0.48 -2.21
CA LEU A 19 -6.49 -0.52 -1.82
C LEU A 19 -6.83 -1.41 -3.03
N PRO A 20 -7.17 -2.69 -2.79
CA PRO A 20 -7.67 -3.56 -3.86
C PRO A 20 -8.98 -3.02 -4.43
N SER A 21 -9.33 -3.42 -5.67
CA SER A 21 -10.62 -3.07 -6.27
C SER A 21 -11.79 -3.60 -5.42
N ALA A 22 -12.96 -3.01 -5.57
CA ALA A 22 -14.15 -3.42 -4.81
C ALA A 22 -14.49 -4.92 -4.96
N SER A 23 -14.18 -5.53 -6.12
CA SER A 23 -14.41 -6.96 -6.37
C SER A 23 -13.38 -7.89 -5.72
N SER A 24 -12.19 -7.38 -5.39
CA SER A 24 -11.11 -8.13 -4.75
C SER A 24 -10.85 -7.72 -3.30
N LEU A 25 -11.59 -6.73 -2.81
CA LEU A 25 -11.49 -6.28 -1.43
C LEU A 25 -11.99 -7.35 -0.48
N SER A 26 -11.17 -7.73 0.46
CA SER A 26 -11.54 -8.63 1.54
C SER A 26 -10.92 -8.18 2.86
N CYS A 27 -11.67 -8.38 3.94
CA CYS A 27 -11.21 -8.12 5.29
C CYS A 27 -11.43 -9.35 6.15
N THR A 28 -10.53 -9.53 7.11
CA THR A 28 -10.67 -10.47 8.21
C THR A 28 -10.59 -9.72 9.52
N ALA A 29 -11.16 -10.29 10.56
CA ALA A 29 -11.15 -9.69 11.88
C ALA A 29 -10.69 -10.70 12.93
N GLU A 30 -10.07 -10.20 13.98
CA GLU A 30 -9.57 -10.99 15.11
C GLU A 30 -10.01 -10.37 16.43
N GLY A 31 -10.01 -11.16 17.49
CA GLY A 31 -10.43 -10.75 18.81
C GLY A 31 -11.95 -10.88 19.00
N LEU A 32 -12.60 -9.85 19.50
CA LEU A 32 -14.05 -9.87 19.78
C LEU A 32 -14.94 -9.68 18.56
N VAL A 33 -14.38 -9.38 17.40
CA VAL A 33 -15.16 -9.19 16.17
C VAL A 33 -15.49 -10.55 15.56
N LYS A 34 -16.77 -10.83 15.44
CA LYS A 34 -17.29 -12.06 14.82
C LYS A 34 -17.25 -11.99 13.30
N THR A 35 -17.68 -10.87 12.75
CA THR A 35 -17.66 -10.63 11.30
C THR A 35 -17.34 -9.18 10.98
N VAL A 36 -16.66 -8.98 9.85
CA VAL A 36 -16.40 -7.65 9.27
C VAL A 36 -16.81 -7.65 7.81
N GLN A 37 -17.54 -6.61 7.40
CA GLN A 37 -17.90 -6.37 6.01
C GLN A 37 -17.20 -5.10 5.53
N CYS A 38 -16.28 -5.24 4.58
CA CYS A 38 -15.54 -4.12 4.03
C CYS A 38 -16.08 -3.72 2.65
N SER A 39 -16.09 -2.41 2.41
CA SER A 39 -16.41 -1.81 1.12
C SER A 39 -15.58 -0.55 0.90
N LEU A 40 -15.36 -0.18 -0.36
CA LEU A 40 -14.84 1.12 -0.71
C LEU A 40 -15.98 2.13 -0.80
N ILE A 41 -15.69 3.39 -0.51
CA ILE A 41 -16.66 4.46 -0.66
C ILE A 41 -16.63 4.97 -2.11
N ALA A 42 -17.79 5.07 -2.72
CA ALA A 42 -17.93 5.59 -4.07
C ALA A 42 -17.29 6.98 -4.21
N GLY A 43 -16.44 7.17 -5.21
CA GLY A 43 -15.70 8.40 -5.43
C GLY A 43 -14.50 8.62 -4.51
N MET A 44 -14.22 7.69 -3.58
CA MET A 44 -13.08 7.76 -2.65
C MET A 44 -12.34 6.41 -2.62
N PRO A 45 -11.52 6.10 -3.63
CA PRO A 45 -10.90 4.78 -3.78
C PRO A 45 -9.90 4.41 -2.68
N ASN A 46 -9.41 5.40 -1.93
CA ASN A 46 -8.51 5.23 -0.79
C ASN A 46 -9.24 5.19 0.56
N ARG A 47 -10.58 5.22 0.57
CA ARG A 47 -11.36 5.21 1.81
C ARG A 47 -12.13 3.90 1.99
N LEU A 48 -11.78 3.20 3.08
CA LEU A 48 -12.40 1.95 3.50
C LEU A 48 -13.55 2.22 4.47
N LYS A 49 -14.66 1.51 4.29
CA LYS A 49 -15.77 1.39 5.23
C LYS A 49 -15.81 -0.06 5.73
N ALA A 50 -15.64 -0.28 7.03
CA ALA A 50 -15.72 -1.60 7.64
C ALA A 50 -16.85 -1.63 8.67
N LYS A 51 -17.90 -2.39 8.37
CA LYS A 51 -19.01 -2.64 9.30
C LYS A 51 -18.67 -3.85 10.16
N VAL A 52 -18.77 -3.73 11.47
CA VAL A 52 -18.36 -4.76 12.44
C VAL A 52 -19.55 -5.39 13.14
N THR A 53 -19.43 -6.68 13.48
CA THR A 53 -20.35 -7.40 14.35
C THR A 53 -19.53 -8.09 15.42
N PHE A 54 -19.88 -7.94 16.67
CA PHE A 54 -19.15 -8.49 17.81
C PHE A 54 -19.72 -9.83 18.27
N THR A 55 -18.89 -10.68 18.87
CA THR A 55 -19.30 -11.98 19.38
C THR A 55 -20.34 -11.85 20.50
N SER A 56 -20.25 -10.82 21.32
CA SER A 56 -21.16 -10.52 22.43
C SER A 56 -22.06 -9.30 22.18
N GLY A 57 -22.26 -8.92 20.91
CA GLY A 57 -23.07 -7.75 20.53
C GLY A 57 -22.40 -6.40 20.79
N SER A 58 -21.25 -6.37 21.44
CA SER A 58 -20.52 -5.13 21.70
C SER A 58 -19.06 -5.36 22.11
N ASN A 59 -18.22 -4.33 21.90
CA ASN A 59 -16.90 -4.24 22.50
C ASN A 59 -16.98 -3.33 23.75
N PRO A 60 -16.58 -3.78 24.93
CA PRO A 60 -16.60 -2.98 26.16
C PRO A 60 -15.65 -1.77 26.17
N GLY A 61 -14.84 -1.58 25.11
CA GLY A 61 -13.94 -0.43 24.97
C GLY A 61 -12.57 -0.58 25.64
N THR A 62 -12.38 -1.64 26.40
CA THR A 62 -11.10 -1.97 27.06
C THR A 62 -10.36 -3.11 26.38
N VAL A 63 -10.99 -3.77 25.42
CA VAL A 63 -10.43 -4.92 24.70
C VAL A 63 -10.10 -4.53 23.27
N GLN A 64 -8.87 -4.81 22.86
CA GLN A 64 -8.44 -4.58 21.48
C GLN A 64 -9.06 -5.60 20.54
N PHE A 65 -9.35 -5.15 19.33
CA PHE A 65 -9.68 -6.00 18.20
C PHE A 65 -8.92 -5.51 16.96
N TYR A 66 -8.80 -6.37 15.96
CA TYR A 66 -8.04 -6.08 14.77
C TYR A 66 -8.90 -6.32 13.54
N ILE A 67 -8.77 -5.41 12.57
CA ILE A 67 -9.31 -5.59 11.21
C ILE A 67 -8.13 -5.61 10.27
N LYS A 68 -7.96 -6.71 9.56
CA LYS A 68 -6.93 -6.90 8.55
C LYS A 68 -7.56 -6.71 7.17
N VAL A 69 -7.05 -5.76 6.42
CA VAL A 69 -7.41 -5.55 5.01
C VAL A 69 -6.39 -6.30 4.16
N ASN A 70 -6.88 -7.22 3.32
CA ASN A 70 -6.01 -8.08 2.51
C ASN A 70 -5.66 -7.41 1.19
N ASN A 71 -4.51 -7.79 0.60
CA ASN A 71 -4.06 -7.37 -0.74
C ASN A 71 -3.87 -5.86 -0.92
N VAL A 72 -3.60 -5.14 0.15
CA VAL A 72 -3.18 -3.74 0.09
C VAL A 72 -1.77 -3.66 -0.48
N LYS A 73 -1.54 -2.77 -1.44
CA LYS A 73 -0.21 -2.53 -2.01
C LYS A 73 0.40 -1.30 -1.35
N ASN A 74 1.63 -1.44 -0.88
CA ASN A 74 2.41 -0.32 -0.39
C ASN A 74 2.78 0.64 -1.54
N ALA A 75 3.18 1.85 -1.17
CA ALA A 75 3.75 2.80 -2.11
C ALA A 75 4.91 2.17 -2.90
N PRO A 76 5.05 2.49 -4.19
CA PRO A 76 6.12 1.93 -5.03
C PRO A 76 7.52 2.48 -4.69
N SER A 77 7.60 3.50 -3.86
CA SER A 77 8.86 4.15 -3.47
C SER A 77 8.92 4.34 -1.95
N THR A 78 10.13 4.62 -1.45
CA THR A 78 10.40 4.95 -0.05
C THR A 78 10.20 6.43 0.28
N ALA A 79 9.63 7.21 -0.63
CA ALA A 79 9.20 8.57 -0.32
C ALA A 79 8.35 8.53 0.96
N THR A 80 8.56 9.50 1.81
CA THR A 80 7.85 9.61 3.10
C THR A 80 6.36 9.36 2.89
N SER A 81 5.86 8.27 3.45
CA SER A 81 4.44 7.97 3.36
C SER A 81 3.66 9.03 4.11
N SER A 82 2.59 9.50 3.51
CA SER A 82 1.63 10.35 4.20
C SER A 82 1.02 9.56 5.36
N VAL A 83 0.58 10.25 6.38
CA VAL A 83 -0.12 9.63 7.51
C VAL A 83 -1.57 9.31 7.14
N PHE A 84 -2.17 8.36 7.84
CA PHE A 84 -3.61 8.17 7.80
C PHE A 84 -4.29 9.45 8.27
N THR A 85 -5.09 10.05 7.42
CA THR A 85 -5.68 11.36 7.70
C THR A 85 -6.96 11.27 8.51
N ASP A 86 -7.66 10.16 8.42
CA ASP A 86 -8.95 9.97 9.06
C ASP A 86 -9.17 8.48 9.38
N ILE A 87 -9.11 8.16 10.66
CA ILE A 87 -9.55 6.88 11.20
C ILE A 87 -10.66 7.21 12.17
N LYS A 88 -11.90 6.88 11.83
CA LYS A 88 -13.03 7.18 12.69
C LYS A 88 -13.97 5.99 12.85
N ALA A 89 -14.54 5.87 14.03
CA ALA A 89 -15.66 4.98 14.28
C ALA A 89 -16.95 5.79 14.37
N THR A 90 -18.01 5.27 13.76
CA THR A 90 -19.35 5.85 13.82
C THR A 90 -20.35 4.80 14.27
N ASP A 91 -21.50 5.24 14.77
CA ASP A 91 -22.63 4.36 14.96
C ASP A 91 -23.25 3.92 13.62
N SER A 92 -24.30 3.12 13.69
CA SER A 92 -24.98 2.58 12.50
C SER A 92 -25.69 3.63 11.64
N ILE A 93 -25.88 4.84 12.17
CA ILE A 93 -26.48 6.00 11.50
C ILE A 93 -25.45 7.10 11.22
N GLU A 94 -24.16 6.74 11.27
CA GLU A 94 -23.01 7.56 10.90
C GLU A 94 -22.68 8.76 11.83
N ASN A 95 -23.17 8.76 13.07
CA ASN A 95 -22.66 9.72 14.08
C ASN A 95 -21.27 9.29 14.57
N ASP A 96 -20.37 10.26 14.69
CA ASP A 96 -19.00 10.01 15.12
C ASP A 96 -18.94 9.53 16.57
N ILE A 97 -18.36 8.34 16.79
CA ILE A 97 -18.08 7.76 18.10
C ILE A 97 -16.64 8.09 18.52
N MET A 98 -15.69 7.97 17.59
CA MET A 98 -14.27 8.18 17.83
C MET A 98 -13.59 8.66 16.54
N VAL A 99 -12.71 9.63 16.69
CA VAL A 99 -11.85 10.12 15.59
C VAL A 99 -10.39 10.01 16.02
N TYR A 100 -9.55 9.48 15.14
CA TYR A 100 -8.12 9.37 15.36
C TYR A 100 -7.36 9.78 14.09
N THR A 101 -6.33 10.60 14.25
CA THR A 101 -5.53 11.13 13.14
C THR A 101 -4.04 10.98 13.42
N GLY A 102 -3.21 10.97 12.38
CA GLY A 102 -1.77 11.14 12.54
C GLY A 102 -0.91 9.89 12.66
N VAL A 103 -1.45 8.69 12.33
CA VAL A 103 -0.61 7.47 12.25
C VAL A 103 -0.27 7.16 10.80
N GLY A 104 1.02 7.04 10.52
CA GLY A 104 1.53 6.58 9.24
C GLY A 104 2.05 5.15 9.33
N PRO A 105 1.91 4.34 8.27
CA PRO A 105 2.64 3.10 8.16
C PRO A 105 4.14 3.42 8.02
N THR A 106 4.98 2.68 8.72
CA THR A 106 6.41 2.70 8.43
C THR A 106 6.62 1.83 7.19
N ILE A 107 6.84 2.46 6.04
CA ILE A 107 7.30 1.74 4.85
C ILE A 107 8.81 1.67 4.98
N THR A 108 9.30 0.51 5.39
CA THR A 108 10.74 0.25 5.36
C THR A 108 11.18 0.16 3.90
N ASN A 109 12.31 0.78 3.61
CA ASN A 109 12.97 0.66 2.33
C ASN A 109 13.00 -0.84 1.95
N PRO A 110 12.47 -1.24 0.79
CA PRO A 110 12.84 -2.54 0.28
C PRO A 110 14.37 -2.52 0.29
N GLN A 111 14.99 -3.50 0.94
CA GLN A 111 16.43 -3.71 0.86
C GLN A 111 16.81 -3.44 -0.58
N PRO A 112 17.85 -2.62 -0.86
CA PRO A 112 18.30 -2.48 -2.23
C PRO A 112 18.47 -3.90 -2.72
N ALA A 113 17.54 -4.32 -3.56
CA ALA A 113 17.66 -5.60 -4.20
C ALA A 113 19.04 -5.54 -4.81
N THR A 114 19.88 -6.49 -4.51
CA THR A 114 21.13 -6.66 -5.24
C THR A 114 20.66 -6.90 -6.67
N ALA A 115 20.49 -5.79 -7.39
CA ALA A 115 20.15 -5.84 -8.78
C ALA A 115 21.28 -6.58 -9.44
N SER A 116 21.04 -7.79 -9.88
CA SER A 116 21.99 -8.46 -10.74
C SER A 116 21.83 -7.86 -12.12
N GLY A 117 22.78 -7.08 -12.53
CA GLY A 117 22.86 -6.53 -13.87
C GLY A 117 24.04 -7.11 -14.60
N SER A 118 23.90 -7.34 -15.88
CA SER A 118 25.03 -7.63 -16.76
C SER A 118 24.98 -6.72 -17.97
N LEU A 119 26.17 -6.34 -18.44
CA LEU A 119 26.38 -5.58 -19.65
C LEU A 119 27.11 -6.44 -20.66
N ALA A 120 26.53 -6.61 -21.83
CA ALA A 120 27.20 -7.22 -22.98
C ALA A 120 27.34 -6.18 -24.10
N GLN A 121 28.50 -6.13 -24.73
CA GLN A 121 28.76 -5.31 -25.90
C GLN A 121 28.94 -6.20 -27.15
N GLY A 122 28.42 -5.76 -28.29
CA GLY A 122 28.47 -6.52 -29.52
C GLY A 122 29.87 -6.56 -30.17
N SER A 123 30.69 -5.52 -29.94
CA SER A 123 32.10 -5.47 -30.39
C SER A 123 32.98 -4.81 -29.32
N THR A 124 34.21 -5.26 -29.20
CA THR A 124 35.25 -4.69 -28.35
C THR A 124 36.24 -3.81 -29.11
N ASP A 125 36.04 -3.67 -30.44
CA ASP A 125 36.98 -2.93 -31.30
C ASP A 125 36.83 -1.41 -31.09
N THR A 126 37.96 -0.73 -31.05
CA THR A 126 38.02 0.72 -30.85
C THR A 126 37.41 1.46 -32.04
N GLY A 127 36.50 2.41 -31.76
CA GLY A 127 35.89 3.27 -32.79
C GLY A 127 34.80 2.60 -33.61
N VAL A 128 34.41 1.38 -33.30
CA VAL A 128 33.32 0.69 -33.98
C VAL A 128 32.01 0.95 -33.25
N ALA A 129 30.97 1.33 -34.01
CA ALA A 129 29.63 1.43 -33.50
C ALA A 129 29.11 0.03 -33.11
N THR A 130 28.59 -0.11 -31.93
CA THR A 130 28.15 -1.42 -31.42
C THR A 130 26.92 -1.27 -30.51
N ASP A 131 26.17 -2.35 -30.40
CA ASP A 131 25.04 -2.43 -29.49
C ASP A 131 25.51 -2.81 -28.07
N TYR A 132 24.88 -2.22 -27.07
CA TYR A 132 25.04 -2.59 -25.68
C TYR A 132 23.75 -3.25 -25.20
N THR A 133 23.85 -4.48 -24.76
CA THR A 133 22.73 -5.20 -24.15
C THR A 133 22.85 -5.12 -22.63
N ILE A 134 21.92 -4.42 -22.00
CA ILE A 134 21.85 -4.29 -20.55
C ILE A 134 20.78 -5.23 -20.05
N THR A 135 21.19 -6.23 -19.26
CA THR A 135 20.26 -7.13 -18.60
C THR A 135 20.14 -6.71 -17.15
N TYR A 136 18.93 -6.45 -16.70
CA TYR A 136 18.65 -5.99 -15.36
C TYR A 136 17.50 -6.80 -14.75
N SER A 137 17.72 -7.32 -13.55
CA SER A 137 16.69 -8.03 -12.79
C SER A 137 16.33 -7.25 -11.54
N THR A 138 15.06 -6.90 -11.39
CA THR A 138 14.54 -6.28 -10.18
C THR A 138 13.89 -7.32 -9.28
N MET A 139 14.14 -7.28 -7.98
CA MET A 139 13.41 -8.11 -7.02
C MET A 139 12.02 -7.56 -6.70
N ASN A 140 11.81 -6.27 -6.98
CA ASN A 140 10.53 -5.61 -6.77
C ASN A 140 9.88 -5.29 -8.11
N ALA A 141 8.56 -5.40 -8.18
CA ALA A 141 7.82 -4.96 -9.35
C ALA A 141 8.02 -3.46 -9.55
N MET A 142 8.34 -3.06 -10.78
CA MET A 142 8.39 -1.65 -11.17
C MET A 142 6.97 -1.18 -11.47
N ALA A 143 6.65 0.03 -11.03
CA ALA A 143 5.39 0.67 -11.39
C ALA A 143 5.42 1.13 -12.85
N ASP A 144 4.25 1.27 -13.45
CA ASP A 144 4.11 1.91 -14.75
C ASP A 144 4.74 3.32 -14.69
N SER A 145 5.42 3.70 -15.75
CA SER A 145 6.14 4.99 -15.85
C SER A 145 7.41 5.10 -14.99
N SER A 146 7.92 4.02 -14.44
CA SER A 146 9.26 4.00 -13.86
C SER A 146 10.31 4.17 -14.95
N SER A 147 11.42 4.86 -14.64
CA SER A 147 12.50 5.11 -15.57
C SER A 147 13.80 4.47 -15.10
N PHE A 148 14.63 4.08 -16.05
CA PHE A 148 16.02 3.73 -15.84
C PHE A 148 16.91 4.90 -16.23
N LEU A 149 17.87 5.22 -15.39
CA LEU A 149 18.94 6.13 -15.73
C LEU A 149 20.20 5.30 -15.96
N ILE A 150 20.86 5.53 -17.09
CA ILE A 150 22.10 4.86 -17.45
C ILE A 150 23.13 5.95 -17.72
N ASP A 151 24.15 6.00 -16.89
CA ASP A 151 25.29 6.89 -17.07
C ASP A 151 26.38 6.16 -17.84
N TYR A 152 26.70 6.67 -19.03
CA TYR A 152 27.81 6.17 -19.83
C TYR A 152 29.10 6.89 -19.45
N PRO A 153 30.23 6.17 -19.39
CA PRO A 153 31.53 6.82 -19.26
C PRO A 153 31.78 7.81 -20.40
N ASP A 154 32.47 8.92 -20.13
CA ASP A 154 32.73 10.00 -21.12
C ASP A 154 33.45 9.53 -22.39
N ILE A 155 34.10 8.37 -22.35
CA ILE A 155 34.75 7.74 -23.51
C ILE A 155 33.80 7.07 -24.48
N ILE A 156 32.53 6.90 -24.10
CA ILE A 156 31.49 6.30 -24.93
C ILE A 156 30.62 7.42 -25.50
N THR A 157 30.59 7.55 -26.82
CA THR A 157 29.69 8.50 -27.48
C THR A 157 28.36 7.82 -27.77
N VAL A 158 27.30 8.34 -27.16
CA VAL A 158 25.93 7.90 -27.44
C VAL A 158 25.39 8.76 -28.59
N PRO A 159 24.77 8.17 -29.63
CA PRO A 159 24.22 8.90 -30.75
C PRO A 159 23.06 9.84 -30.41
#